data_a803529fcecb9f3bba31d8e4079452df
#
_entry.id   a803529fcecb9f3bba31d8e4079452df
#
_cell.length_a   1.000
_cell.length_b   1.000
_cell.length_c   1.000
_cell.angle_alpha   90.00
_cell.angle_beta   90.00
_cell.angle_gamma   90.00
#
_symmetry.space_group_name_H-M   'P 1'
#
loop_
_entity.id
_entity.type
_entity.pdbx_description
1 polymer ?
#
loop_
_entity_poly.entity_id
_entity_poly.type
_entity_poly.pdbx_seq_one_letter_code
_entity_poly.pdbx_strand_id
1 'polypeptide(L)'
;MKQRLIQYFTQNRERIAADIVRLMSAFVAERTINVISERLADYPFLKCRGEEYRVAELVKQEFRRFGIRFTEYARRPERPNVVGTVGRDEAGTRLLLAAHMDIVPAGDGWTTDPYHVTIRDGIAYGRGVLDNKGPLAAIIVAGGILTELFGDRPMAGQLLIAALADEEVTDPDGIDYGIEYLLTERLIRPSHAIIPDIGGDMRQIDVAEKGQAVIRITAQGRQAHGSTPEQGINAIYRMASLVRELERLVLDYTPHAVLGIPTLNLGEIHGGAAPNIVPGECTIHLDIRTVPGLTRQSLEHQLQKCLVQVDGSFRMETISWSEPHQLDPDNEVVRAIQNNSLNLLGFRPEPFGMGGGTFAKTLNLAGIAAVGWGPGSENAFHVTDEWMEIRQLVDFALLICLISWDLLT
;
A
#
# COMPACT_ATOMS: atom_id res chain seq x y z
N MET A 1 -23.08 -17.44 17.63
CA MET A 1 -22.13 -16.41 18.02
C MET A 1 -22.20 -15.18 17.08
N LYS A 2 -22.22 -15.36 15.76
CA LYS A 2 -22.41 -14.27 14.78
C LYS A 2 -23.66 -13.42 15.06
N GLN A 3 -24.79 -14.05 15.41
CA GLN A 3 -25.99 -13.28 15.80
C GLN A 3 -25.75 -12.35 16.99
N ARG A 4 -24.92 -12.76 17.97
CA ARG A 4 -24.53 -11.92 19.09
C ARG A 4 -23.69 -10.71 18.65
N LEU A 5 -22.77 -10.88 17.71
CA LEU A 5 -22.01 -9.79 17.10
C LEU A 5 -22.95 -8.81 16.38
N ILE A 6 -23.81 -9.31 15.51
CA ILE A 6 -24.76 -8.48 14.75
C ILE A 6 -25.68 -7.70 15.72
N GLN A 7 -26.21 -8.38 16.75
CA GLN A 7 -27.05 -7.73 17.75
C GLN A 7 -26.29 -6.64 18.52
N TYR A 8 -25.04 -6.93 18.94
CA TYR A 8 -24.21 -5.97 19.65
C TYR A 8 -23.94 -4.71 18.79
N PHE A 9 -23.57 -4.88 17.53
CA PHE A 9 -23.36 -3.76 16.61
C PHE A 9 -24.66 -2.95 16.36
N THR A 10 -25.79 -3.64 16.21
CA THR A 10 -27.08 -2.97 16.04
C THR A 10 -27.43 -2.10 17.25
N GLN A 11 -27.21 -2.62 18.46
CA GLN A 11 -27.53 -1.93 19.71
C GLN A 11 -26.53 -0.81 20.06
N ASN A 12 -25.29 -0.89 19.60
CA ASN A 12 -24.20 0.00 19.95
C ASN A 12 -23.63 0.80 18.76
N ARG A 13 -24.35 0.88 17.64
CA ARG A 13 -23.84 1.45 16.39
C ARG A 13 -23.29 2.86 16.56
N GLU A 14 -24.02 3.74 17.25
CA GLU A 14 -23.59 5.12 17.50
C GLU A 14 -22.34 5.20 18.38
N ARG A 15 -22.24 4.37 19.42
CA ARG A 15 -21.05 4.29 20.28
C ARG A 15 -19.85 3.79 19.48
N ILE A 16 -20.03 2.75 18.66
CA ILE A 16 -18.96 2.20 17.81
C ILE A 16 -18.49 3.26 16.80
N ALA A 17 -19.41 3.97 16.16
CA ALA A 17 -19.09 5.07 15.27
C ALA A 17 -18.29 6.17 15.99
N ALA A 18 -18.73 6.56 17.20
CA ALA A 18 -18.03 7.55 18.00
C ALA A 18 -16.63 7.11 18.43
N ASP A 19 -16.45 5.84 18.80
CA ASP A 19 -15.12 5.28 19.13
C ASP A 19 -14.18 5.28 17.91
N ILE A 20 -14.67 4.86 16.73
CA ILE A 20 -13.89 4.87 15.48
C ILE A 20 -13.51 6.31 15.10
N VAL A 21 -14.47 7.25 15.12
CA VAL A 21 -14.24 8.66 14.78
C VAL A 21 -13.24 9.30 15.74
N ARG A 22 -13.37 9.07 17.04
CA ARG A 22 -12.47 9.57 18.06
C ARG A 22 -11.03 9.10 17.78
N LEU A 23 -10.88 7.81 17.51
CA LEU A 23 -9.55 7.21 17.29
C LEU A 23 -8.94 7.67 15.96
N MET A 24 -9.70 7.63 14.88
CA MET A 24 -9.31 8.15 13.58
C MET A 24 -8.88 9.63 13.67
N SER A 25 -9.67 10.47 14.36
CA SER A 25 -9.35 11.90 14.53
C SER A 25 -8.05 12.10 15.31
N ALA A 26 -7.82 11.29 16.35
CA ALA A 26 -6.57 11.33 17.10
C ALA A 26 -5.37 10.91 16.23
N PHE A 27 -5.52 9.89 15.39
CA PHE A 27 -4.46 9.45 14.47
C PHE A 27 -4.17 10.47 13.38
N VAL A 28 -5.20 11.08 12.79
CA VAL A 28 -5.06 12.10 11.74
C VAL A 28 -4.34 13.34 12.26
N ALA A 29 -4.59 13.73 13.52
CA ALA A 29 -3.93 14.87 14.14
C ALA A 29 -2.40 14.69 14.25
N GLU A 30 -1.92 13.46 14.29
CA GLU A 30 -0.50 13.15 14.24
C GLU A 30 -0.01 13.13 12.78
N ARG A 31 0.79 14.13 12.43
CA ARG A 31 1.27 14.36 11.06
C ARG A 31 2.42 13.42 10.70
N THR A 32 2.14 12.14 10.61
CA THR A 32 3.11 11.09 10.27
C THR A 32 3.40 11.06 8.77
N ILE A 33 3.86 12.19 8.23
CA ILE A 33 4.10 12.36 6.78
C ILE A 33 5.34 11.57 6.37
N ASN A 34 5.17 10.62 5.46
CA ASN A 34 6.26 9.86 4.86
C ASN A 34 6.68 10.51 3.53
N VAL A 35 7.96 10.80 3.38
CA VAL A 35 8.55 11.41 2.19
C VAL A 35 9.90 10.76 1.92
N ILE A 36 10.41 10.87 0.69
CA ILE A 36 11.80 10.47 0.42
C ILE A 36 12.78 11.34 1.21
N SER A 37 13.92 10.79 1.57
CA SER A 37 14.88 11.44 2.48
C SER A 37 15.37 12.81 1.98
N GLU A 38 15.52 12.99 0.66
CA GLU A 38 15.92 14.27 0.07
C GLU A 38 14.89 15.39 0.27
N ARG A 39 13.62 15.03 0.44
CA ARG A 39 12.52 16.00 0.65
C ARG A 39 12.21 16.27 2.11
N LEU A 40 12.89 15.63 3.05
CA LEU A 40 12.62 15.83 4.49
C LEU A 40 12.79 17.30 4.91
N ALA A 41 13.71 18.04 4.28
CA ALA A 41 13.94 19.45 4.56
C ALA A 41 12.73 20.35 4.25
N ASP A 42 11.80 19.89 3.39
CA ASP A 42 10.54 20.60 3.08
C ASP A 42 9.56 20.58 4.27
N TYR A 43 9.82 19.72 5.26
CA TYR A 43 8.95 19.46 6.41
C TYR A 43 9.72 19.69 7.73
N PRO A 44 10.08 20.95 8.09
CA PRO A 44 10.98 21.23 9.22
C PRO A 44 10.39 20.86 10.60
N PHE A 45 9.11 20.50 10.68
CA PHE A 45 8.47 20.01 11.90
C PHE A 45 8.69 18.49 12.12
N LEU A 46 9.15 17.76 11.10
CA LEU A 46 9.52 16.33 11.21
C LEU A 46 11.00 16.21 11.60
N LYS A 47 11.30 15.32 12.54
CA LYS A 47 12.68 14.94 12.89
C LYS A 47 13.22 13.86 11.95
N CYS A 48 12.34 13.01 11.48
CA CYS A 48 12.58 12.02 10.43
C CYS A 48 11.31 11.82 9.61
N ARG A 49 11.39 11.11 8.48
CA ARG A 49 10.20 10.75 7.69
C ARG A 49 9.30 9.80 8.49
N GLY A 50 8.00 9.92 8.32
CA GLY A 50 6.98 9.09 8.97
C GLY A 50 6.71 9.49 10.42
N GLU A 51 7.65 9.29 11.33
CA GLU A 51 7.49 9.50 12.79
C GLU A 51 6.28 8.75 13.37
N GLU A 52 6.06 7.51 12.93
CA GLU A 52 4.89 6.69 13.26
C GLU A 52 4.75 6.41 14.76
N TYR A 53 5.82 6.61 15.55
CA TYR A 53 5.77 6.46 17.02
C TYR A 53 4.64 7.27 17.68
N ARG A 54 4.23 8.39 17.08
CA ARG A 54 3.15 9.24 17.59
C ARG A 54 1.81 8.52 17.54
N VAL A 55 1.48 7.91 16.38
CA VAL A 55 0.28 7.10 16.22
C VAL A 55 0.40 5.79 17.01
N ALA A 56 1.59 5.17 17.03
CA ALA A 56 1.86 3.94 17.76
C ALA A 56 1.56 4.08 19.27
N GLU A 57 1.89 5.22 19.89
CA GLU A 57 1.55 5.47 21.29
C GLU A 57 0.04 5.50 21.52
N LEU A 58 -0.72 6.10 20.60
CA LEU A 58 -2.19 6.10 20.69
C LEU A 58 -2.76 4.69 20.49
N VAL A 59 -2.22 3.91 19.57
CA VAL A 59 -2.59 2.50 19.35
C VAL A 59 -2.35 1.68 20.63
N LYS A 60 -1.18 1.82 21.27
CA LYS A 60 -0.86 1.12 22.52
C LYS A 60 -1.81 1.51 23.65
N GLN A 61 -2.23 2.79 23.71
CA GLN A 61 -3.24 3.24 24.71
C GLN A 61 -4.58 2.56 24.45
N GLU A 62 -5.04 2.46 23.22
CA GLU A 62 -6.30 1.79 22.89
C GLU A 62 -6.23 0.29 23.13
N PHE A 63 -5.13 -0.37 22.80
CA PHE A 63 -4.97 -1.79 23.13
C PHE A 63 -5.02 -2.04 24.63
N ARG A 64 -4.41 -1.17 25.46
CA ARG A 64 -4.56 -1.25 26.94
C ARG A 64 -5.99 -1.04 27.37
N ARG A 65 -6.70 -0.06 26.78
CA ARG A 65 -8.13 0.21 27.07
C ARG A 65 -9.03 -1.00 26.80
N PHE A 66 -8.77 -1.70 25.70
CA PHE A 66 -9.52 -2.90 25.33
C PHE A 66 -9.00 -4.20 25.96
N GLY A 67 -7.90 -4.17 26.71
CA GLY A 67 -7.30 -5.38 27.27
C GLY A 67 -6.64 -6.27 26.22
N ILE A 68 -6.28 -5.73 25.06
CA ILE A 68 -5.55 -6.43 24.00
C ILE A 68 -4.08 -6.48 24.37
N ARG A 69 -3.50 -7.67 24.36
CA ARG A 69 -2.05 -7.84 24.51
C ARG A 69 -1.36 -7.37 23.23
N PHE A 70 -0.21 -6.72 23.36
CA PHE A 70 0.52 -6.24 22.18
C PHE A 70 2.03 -6.33 22.37
N THR A 71 2.73 -6.30 21.25
CA THR A 71 4.20 -6.17 21.17
C THR A 71 4.53 -5.03 20.20
N GLU A 72 5.53 -4.24 20.57
CA GLU A 72 6.12 -3.23 19.70
C GLU A 72 7.40 -3.78 19.09
N TYR A 73 7.56 -3.56 17.78
CA TYR A 73 8.75 -3.92 17.02
C TYR A 73 9.25 -2.68 16.27
N ALA A 74 10.51 -2.32 16.46
CA ALA A 74 11.07 -1.13 15.83
C ALA A 74 12.51 -1.39 15.37
N ARG A 75 12.76 -1.17 14.08
CA ARG A 75 14.12 -1.07 13.55
C ARG A 75 14.75 0.28 13.90
N ARG A 76 13.90 1.32 14.00
CA ARG A 76 14.19 2.65 14.55
C ARG A 76 13.11 3.06 15.55
N PRO A 77 13.48 3.68 16.69
CA PRO A 77 12.49 4.09 17.70
C PRO A 77 11.40 5.04 17.17
N GLU A 78 11.71 5.84 16.17
CA GLU A 78 10.78 6.79 15.57
C GLU A 78 9.76 6.13 14.62
N ARG A 79 10.04 4.89 14.18
CA ARG A 79 9.26 4.15 13.19
C ARG A 79 8.86 2.76 13.68
N PRO A 80 8.13 2.64 14.80
CA PRO A 80 7.71 1.36 15.35
C PRO A 80 6.50 0.79 14.64
N ASN A 81 6.36 -0.54 14.73
CA ASN A 81 5.16 -1.29 14.42
C ASN A 81 4.54 -1.79 15.72
N VAL A 82 3.22 -1.76 15.85
CA VAL A 82 2.53 -2.26 17.04
C VAL A 82 1.58 -3.38 16.63
N VAL A 83 1.79 -4.58 17.19
CA VAL A 83 1.01 -5.77 16.86
C VAL A 83 0.23 -6.22 18.08
N GLY A 84 -1.08 -6.02 18.06
CA GLY A 84 -2.04 -6.51 19.04
C GLY A 84 -2.42 -7.96 18.76
N THR A 85 -2.78 -8.70 19.83
CA THR A 85 -3.12 -10.12 19.73
C THR A 85 -4.42 -10.39 20.48
N VAL A 86 -5.41 -10.99 19.78
CA VAL A 86 -6.68 -11.45 20.33
C VAL A 86 -6.84 -12.95 20.09
N GLY A 87 -7.32 -13.68 21.10
CA GLY A 87 -7.44 -15.12 21.04
C GLY A 87 -6.18 -15.86 21.44
N ARG A 88 -6.18 -17.19 21.23
CA ARG A 88 -5.09 -18.10 21.56
C ARG A 88 -4.58 -18.79 20.30
N ASP A 89 -3.32 -19.16 20.29
CA ASP A 89 -2.68 -19.85 19.18
C ASP A 89 -2.76 -21.38 19.35
N GLU A 90 -3.98 -21.91 19.49
CA GLU A 90 -4.20 -23.35 19.70
C GLU A 90 -4.34 -24.13 18.38
N ALA A 91 -4.93 -23.50 17.33
CA ALA A 91 -5.16 -24.13 16.03
C ALA A 91 -4.06 -23.84 14.99
N GLY A 92 -3.09 -22.99 15.30
CA GLY A 92 -2.03 -22.57 14.37
C GLY A 92 -2.50 -21.60 13.26
N THR A 93 -3.82 -21.31 13.16
CA THR A 93 -4.35 -20.31 12.22
C THR A 93 -4.20 -18.92 12.79
N ARG A 94 -3.56 -18.02 12.03
CA ARG A 94 -3.33 -16.63 12.43
C ARG A 94 -3.80 -15.70 11.33
N LEU A 95 -4.83 -14.92 11.60
CA LEU A 95 -5.33 -13.87 10.71
C LEU A 95 -4.67 -12.55 11.07
N LEU A 96 -3.97 -11.93 10.13
CA LEU A 96 -3.43 -10.58 10.26
C LEU A 96 -4.41 -9.57 9.65
N LEU A 97 -4.73 -8.55 10.42
CA LEU A 97 -5.33 -7.31 9.95
C LEU A 97 -4.25 -6.24 10.06
N ALA A 98 -3.81 -5.68 8.95
CA ALA A 98 -2.71 -4.73 8.96
C ALA A 98 -3.09 -3.45 8.20
N ALA A 99 -2.86 -2.31 8.85
CA ALA A 99 -3.06 -0.98 8.29
C ALA A 99 -1.86 -0.10 8.67
N HIS A 100 -1.51 0.86 7.82
CA HIS A 100 -0.36 1.71 8.07
C HIS A 100 -0.68 2.97 8.88
N MET A 101 0.35 3.56 9.46
CA MET A 101 0.26 4.75 10.32
C MET A 101 0.79 6.01 9.64
N ASP A 102 1.59 5.87 8.60
CA ASP A 102 2.12 6.97 7.82
C ASP A 102 1.09 7.50 6.81
N ILE A 103 1.36 8.64 6.22
CA ILE A 103 0.52 9.33 5.24
C ILE A 103 1.40 10.03 4.20
N VAL A 104 0.88 10.18 2.97
CA VAL A 104 1.46 11.09 1.99
C VAL A 104 1.27 12.56 2.40
N PRO A 105 2.08 13.50 1.85
CA PRO A 105 1.85 14.93 2.00
C PRO A 105 0.43 15.33 1.61
N ALA A 106 -0.16 16.26 2.36
CA ALA A 106 -1.51 16.73 2.06
C ALA A 106 -1.62 17.45 0.71
N GLY A 107 -0.57 18.20 0.31
CA GLY A 107 -0.63 19.08 -0.85
C GLY A 107 -1.44 20.36 -0.57
N ASP A 108 -1.74 21.09 -1.62
CA ASP A 108 -2.47 22.35 -1.57
C ASP A 108 -3.96 22.17 -1.94
N GLY A 109 -4.75 23.22 -1.70
CA GLY A 109 -6.13 23.32 -2.19
C GLY A 109 -7.20 22.69 -1.31
N TRP A 110 -6.87 22.29 -0.07
CA TRP A 110 -7.85 21.76 0.89
C TRP A 110 -8.90 22.81 1.29
N THR A 111 -10.16 22.36 1.39
CA THR A 111 -11.26 23.22 1.88
C THR A 111 -11.36 23.22 3.41
N THR A 112 -10.68 22.27 4.07
CA THR A 112 -10.59 22.13 5.54
C THR A 112 -9.12 21.89 5.93
N ASP A 113 -8.78 21.94 7.22
CA ASP A 113 -7.46 21.52 7.69
C ASP A 113 -7.28 20.00 7.45
N PRO A 114 -6.31 19.57 6.63
CA PRO A 114 -6.10 18.15 6.34
C PRO A 114 -5.72 17.30 7.55
N TYR A 115 -5.24 17.92 8.61
CA TYR A 115 -4.81 17.23 9.85
C TYR A 115 -5.80 17.40 11.00
N HIS A 116 -6.98 17.93 10.71
CA HIS A 116 -8.09 18.02 11.67
C HIS A 116 -9.37 17.48 11.03
N VAL A 117 -9.79 16.28 11.45
CA VAL A 117 -10.95 15.61 10.85
C VAL A 117 -12.21 16.50 10.97
N THR A 118 -12.75 16.86 9.81
CA THR A 118 -14.00 17.59 9.70
C THR A 118 -15.12 16.64 9.29
N ILE A 119 -16.22 16.60 10.05
CA ILE A 119 -17.36 15.74 9.75
C ILE A 119 -18.52 16.58 9.20
N ARG A 120 -19.03 16.19 8.02
CA ARG A 120 -20.22 16.78 7.39
C ARG A 120 -21.09 15.66 6.83
N ASP A 121 -22.35 15.62 7.21
CA ASP A 121 -23.34 14.65 6.70
C ASP A 121 -22.90 13.18 6.79
N GLY A 122 -22.20 12.80 7.87
CA GLY A 122 -21.72 11.44 8.08
C GLY A 122 -20.45 11.09 7.32
N ILE A 123 -19.83 12.06 6.65
CA ILE A 123 -18.56 11.92 5.93
C ILE A 123 -17.47 12.63 6.74
N ALA A 124 -16.35 11.93 6.96
CA ALA A 124 -15.14 12.47 7.57
C ALA A 124 -14.17 12.93 6.47
N TYR A 125 -13.63 14.14 6.59
CA TYR A 125 -12.63 14.72 5.69
C TYR A 125 -11.33 14.95 6.45
N GLY A 126 -10.20 14.57 5.83
CA GLY A 126 -8.85 14.74 6.39
C GLY A 126 -7.86 13.79 5.73
N ARG A 127 -6.57 14.12 5.72
CA ARG A 127 -5.52 13.24 5.19
C ARG A 127 -5.33 12.04 6.11
N GLY A 128 -5.52 10.82 5.58
CA GLY A 128 -5.45 9.57 6.32
C GLY A 128 -6.81 9.05 6.82
N VAL A 129 -7.93 9.75 6.59
CA VAL A 129 -9.25 9.25 7.00
C VAL A 129 -9.65 7.99 6.22
N LEU A 130 -9.16 7.86 4.98
CA LEU A 130 -9.30 6.69 4.13
C LEU A 130 -8.00 5.87 4.15
N ASP A 131 -6.87 6.52 3.96
CA ASP A 131 -5.57 5.93 3.69
C ASP A 131 -4.53 6.29 4.78
N ASN A 132 -4.37 5.50 5.85
CA ASN A 132 -5.09 4.26 6.20
C ASN A 132 -5.57 4.31 7.67
N LYS A 133 -5.59 5.53 8.30
CA LYS A 133 -5.87 5.73 9.73
C LYS A 133 -7.33 5.47 10.13
N GLY A 134 -8.27 5.67 9.19
CA GLY A 134 -9.67 5.32 9.40
C GLY A 134 -9.88 3.80 9.48
N PRO A 135 -9.46 3.03 8.46
CA PRO A 135 -9.45 1.57 8.53
C PRO A 135 -8.67 1.02 9.73
N LEU A 136 -7.51 1.62 10.10
CA LEU A 136 -6.75 1.26 11.30
C LEU A 136 -7.62 1.42 12.56
N ALA A 137 -8.33 2.53 12.70
CA ALA A 137 -9.24 2.75 13.83
C ALA A 137 -10.35 1.69 13.87
N ALA A 138 -10.92 1.33 12.70
CA ALA A 138 -11.99 0.34 12.61
C ALA A 138 -11.53 -1.07 13.03
N ILE A 139 -10.33 -1.53 12.57
CA ILE A 139 -9.82 -2.85 12.97
C ILE A 139 -9.42 -2.92 14.45
N ILE A 140 -8.93 -1.82 15.03
CA ILE A 140 -8.63 -1.76 16.47
C ILE A 140 -9.93 -1.86 17.30
N VAL A 141 -10.97 -1.12 16.91
CA VAL A 141 -12.27 -1.17 17.57
C VAL A 141 -12.92 -2.56 17.42
N ALA A 142 -12.81 -3.18 16.23
CA ALA A 142 -13.27 -4.56 16.01
C ALA A 142 -12.59 -5.55 16.94
N GLY A 143 -11.26 -5.47 17.08
CA GLY A 143 -10.50 -6.30 18.05
C GLY A 143 -10.92 -6.08 19.48
N GLY A 144 -11.19 -4.83 19.86
CA GLY A 144 -11.72 -4.48 21.19
C GLY A 144 -13.08 -5.13 21.46
N ILE A 145 -14.00 -5.08 20.48
CA ILE A 145 -15.33 -5.70 20.59
C ILE A 145 -15.22 -7.23 20.70
N LEU A 146 -14.33 -7.85 19.92
CA LEU A 146 -14.07 -9.29 20.03
C LEU A 146 -13.55 -9.66 21.43
N THR A 147 -12.65 -8.86 21.97
CA THR A 147 -12.12 -9.06 23.33
C THR A 147 -13.21 -8.86 24.40
N GLU A 148 -14.02 -7.81 24.28
CA GLU A 148 -15.13 -7.55 25.21
C GLU A 148 -16.19 -8.67 25.23
N LEU A 149 -16.58 -9.15 24.04
CA LEU A 149 -17.67 -10.12 23.92
C LEU A 149 -17.25 -11.56 24.23
N PHE A 150 -16.02 -11.90 23.96
CA PHE A 150 -15.56 -13.30 24.01
C PHE A 150 -14.53 -13.56 25.11
N GLY A 151 -13.87 -12.50 25.61
CA GLY A 151 -12.92 -12.56 26.75
C GLY A 151 -11.89 -13.68 26.55
N ASP A 152 -11.73 -14.49 27.59
CA ASP A 152 -10.85 -15.67 27.60
C ASP A 152 -11.43 -16.91 26.87
N ARG A 153 -12.59 -16.82 26.26
CA ARG A 153 -13.12 -17.91 25.42
C ARG A 153 -12.35 -17.91 24.12
N PRO A 154 -11.51 -18.93 23.87
CA PRO A 154 -10.61 -18.89 22.74
C PRO A 154 -11.40 -19.04 21.44
N MET A 155 -11.15 -18.12 20.50
CA MET A 155 -11.07 -18.55 19.11
C MET A 155 -9.93 -19.57 19.05
N ALA A 156 -10.09 -20.68 18.34
CA ALA A 156 -9.05 -21.69 18.23
C ALA A 156 -7.78 -21.11 17.58
N GLY A 157 -7.95 -20.14 16.67
CA GLY A 157 -6.89 -19.36 16.08
C GLY A 157 -6.65 -18.01 16.76
N GLN A 158 -5.73 -17.24 16.21
CA GLN A 158 -5.28 -15.96 16.72
C GLN A 158 -5.50 -14.83 15.72
N LEU A 159 -6.10 -13.73 16.18
CA LEU A 159 -6.19 -12.49 15.42
C LEU A 159 -4.99 -11.59 15.79
N LEU A 160 -4.24 -11.16 14.78
CA LEU A 160 -3.18 -10.18 14.86
C LEU A 160 -3.71 -8.87 14.28
N ILE A 161 -3.61 -7.76 15.03
CA ILE A 161 -3.98 -6.42 14.60
C ILE A 161 -2.71 -5.59 14.57
N ALA A 162 -2.25 -5.23 13.37
CA ALA A 162 -0.99 -4.55 13.18
C ALA A 162 -1.19 -3.12 12.70
N ALA A 163 -0.66 -2.17 13.47
CA ALA A 163 -0.42 -0.80 13.05
C ALA A 163 1.02 -0.72 12.56
N LEU A 164 1.21 -0.53 11.26
CA LEU A 164 2.49 -0.65 10.58
C LEU A 164 3.05 0.71 10.16
N ALA A 165 4.36 0.78 10.08
CA ALA A 165 5.09 1.91 9.54
C ALA A 165 5.44 1.68 8.06
N ASP A 166 5.76 2.78 7.35
CA ASP A 166 6.51 2.77 6.09
C ASP A 166 5.82 2.07 4.91
N GLU A 167 4.55 2.39 4.67
CA GLU A 167 3.82 1.92 3.49
C GLU A 167 4.01 2.86 2.29
N GLU A 168 3.81 4.15 2.49
CA GLU A 168 3.57 5.17 1.47
C GLU A 168 4.79 5.51 0.60
N VAL A 169 5.99 5.26 1.09
CA VAL A 169 7.23 5.64 0.40
C VAL A 169 8.31 4.60 0.54
N THR A 170 8.77 4.05 -0.59
CA THR A 170 10.02 3.30 -0.64
C THR A 170 11.20 4.27 -0.74
N ASP A 171 12.04 4.32 0.29
CA ASP A 171 13.26 5.12 0.28
C ASP A 171 14.32 4.51 -0.65
N PRO A 172 15.11 5.33 -1.37
CA PRO A 172 16.21 4.86 -2.21
C PRO A 172 17.27 4.00 -1.50
N ASP A 173 17.37 4.10 -0.17
CA ASP A 173 18.26 3.23 0.64
C ASP A 173 17.75 1.78 0.74
N GLY A 174 16.50 1.52 0.32
CA GLY A 174 15.88 0.21 0.31
C GLY A 174 15.61 -0.38 1.69
N ILE A 175 15.62 0.45 2.74
CA ILE A 175 15.34 0.01 4.11
C ILE A 175 13.83 0.08 4.36
N ASP A 176 13.21 -1.08 4.59
CA ASP A 176 11.83 -1.20 5.04
C ASP A 176 11.75 -1.21 6.59
N TYR A 177 10.80 -0.48 7.13
CA TYR A 177 10.52 -0.41 8.57
C TYR A 177 9.20 -1.08 8.94
N GLY A 178 8.39 -1.47 7.96
CA GLY A 178 7.04 -2.02 8.09
C GLY A 178 6.97 -3.53 8.00
N ILE A 179 6.15 -4.01 7.06
CA ILE A 179 5.79 -5.44 6.97
C ILE A 179 6.96 -6.33 6.55
N GLU A 180 7.82 -5.87 5.63
CA GLU A 180 8.98 -6.66 5.17
C GLU A 180 9.97 -6.88 6.32
N TYR A 181 10.21 -5.84 7.14
CA TYR A 181 11.02 -5.96 8.36
C TYR A 181 10.46 -7.04 9.30
N LEU A 182 9.14 -7.01 9.57
CA LEU A 182 8.52 -7.97 10.48
C LEU A 182 8.60 -9.42 9.97
N LEU A 183 8.48 -9.62 8.66
CA LEU A 183 8.55 -10.95 8.03
C LEU A 183 9.99 -11.46 7.96
N THR A 184 10.95 -10.62 7.54
CA THR A 184 12.36 -10.98 7.40
C THR A 184 12.98 -11.38 8.74
N GLU A 185 12.68 -10.62 9.80
CA GLU A 185 13.13 -10.92 11.17
C GLU A 185 12.26 -11.99 11.86
N ARG A 186 11.23 -12.51 11.18
CA ARG A 186 10.29 -13.52 11.68
C ARG A 186 9.60 -13.14 12.98
N LEU A 187 9.31 -11.84 13.15
CA LEU A 187 8.68 -11.27 14.34
C LEU A 187 7.17 -11.58 14.39
N ILE A 188 6.55 -11.75 13.23
CA ILE A 188 5.18 -12.23 13.06
C ILE A 188 5.13 -13.43 12.11
N ARG A 189 4.10 -14.27 12.24
CA ARG A 189 3.91 -15.46 11.39
C ARG A 189 2.42 -15.66 11.10
N PRO A 190 1.78 -14.77 10.36
CA PRO A 190 0.38 -14.96 9.96
C PRO A 190 0.28 -16.08 8.94
N SER A 191 -0.88 -16.75 8.89
CA SER A 191 -1.24 -17.69 7.81
C SER A 191 -2.11 -17.02 6.75
N HIS A 192 -2.89 -16.01 7.17
CA HIS A 192 -3.81 -15.24 6.34
C HIS A 192 -3.72 -13.76 6.69
N ALA A 193 -4.06 -12.88 5.74
CA ALA A 193 -4.12 -11.46 6.01
C ALA A 193 -5.24 -10.76 5.22
N ILE A 194 -5.76 -9.68 5.82
CA ILE A 194 -6.63 -8.70 5.16
C ILE A 194 -5.98 -7.33 5.34
N ILE A 195 -5.72 -6.65 4.23
CA ILE A 195 -5.11 -5.34 4.17
C ILE A 195 -6.17 -4.34 3.71
N PRO A 196 -6.71 -3.48 4.60
CA PRO A 196 -7.77 -2.54 4.27
C PRO A 196 -7.24 -1.27 3.59
N ASP A 197 -6.44 -1.45 2.57
CA ASP A 197 -5.71 -0.43 1.83
C ASP A 197 -6.13 -0.43 0.36
N ILE A 198 -7.43 -0.56 0.15
CA ILE A 198 -8.06 -0.57 -1.16
C ILE A 198 -9.43 0.10 -1.06
N GLY A 199 -9.73 0.97 -2.00
CA GLY A 199 -11.06 1.50 -2.23
C GLY A 199 -12.02 0.48 -2.87
N GLY A 200 -13.15 0.95 -3.35
CA GLY A 200 -14.14 0.12 -4.01
C GLY A 200 -15.33 -0.24 -3.14
N ASP A 201 -15.52 0.50 -2.03
CA ASP A 201 -16.72 0.43 -1.17
C ASP A 201 -17.00 -1.00 -0.65
N MET A 202 -15.93 -1.75 -0.33
CA MET A 202 -15.97 -3.17 0.05
C MET A 202 -16.53 -4.12 -1.03
N ARG A 203 -16.69 -3.65 -2.28
CA ARG A 203 -17.24 -4.45 -3.40
C ARG A 203 -16.19 -5.21 -4.18
N GLN A 204 -14.92 -4.89 -3.99
CA GLN A 204 -13.78 -5.49 -4.68
C GLN A 204 -12.83 -6.10 -3.67
N ILE A 205 -12.26 -7.27 -4.01
CA ILE A 205 -11.23 -7.95 -3.22
C ILE A 205 -10.00 -8.04 -4.10
N ASP A 206 -8.93 -7.34 -3.75
CA ASP A 206 -7.68 -7.48 -4.47
C ASP A 206 -7.03 -8.83 -4.17
N VAL A 207 -6.85 -9.61 -5.23
CA VAL A 207 -6.23 -10.94 -5.19
C VAL A 207 -4.99 -11.02 -6.08
N ALA A 208 -4.65 -9.93 -6.78
CA ALA A 208 -3.50 -9.90 -7.68
C ALA A 208 -3.00 -8.47 -7.89
N GLU A 209 -1.70 -8.25 -7.79
CA GLU A 209 -1.09 -6.95 -8.00
C GLU A 209 0.02 -7.03 -9.05
N LYS A 210 0.12 -6.01 -9.92
CA LYS A 210 1.19 -5.93 -10.91
C LYS A 210 2.54 -5.79 -10.22
N GLY A 211 3.56 -6.40 -10.82
CA GLY A 211 4.94 -6.10 -10.50
C GLY A 211 5.33 -4.70 -10.99
N GLN A 212 6.48 -4.22 -10.56
CA GLN A 212 7.04 -2.95 -11.00
C GLN A 212 8.53 -3.10 -11.32
N ALA A 213 8.94 -2.52 -12.45
CA ALA A 213 10.34 -2.34 -12.80
C ALA A 213 10.59 -0.85 -13.05
N VAL A 214 11.56 -0.28 -12.33
CA VAL A 214 12.11 1.03 -12.66
C VAL A 214 13.45 0.81 -13.39
N ILE A 215 13.51 1.26 -14.63
CA ILE A 215 14.69 1.04 -15.49
C ILE A 215 15.25 2.37 -15.94
N ARG A 216 16.54 2.57 -15.68
CA ARG A 216 17.31 3.71 -16.17
C ARG A 216 18.04 3.32 -17.45
N ILE A 217 17.89 4.15 -18.50
CA ILE A 217 18.65 4.01 -19.73
C ILE A 217 19.40 5.31 -20.00
N THR A 218 20.72 5.21 -20.21
CA THR A 218 21.59 6.33 -20.47
C THR A 218 22.20 6.20 -21.87
N ALA A 219 21.93 7.17 -22.73
CA ALA A 219 22.60 7.31 -24.02
C ALA A 219 23.94 8.04 -23.83
N GLN A 220 25.01 7.47 -24.38
CA GLN A 220 26.34 8.04 -24.34
C GLN A 220 26.65 8.78 -25.64
N GLY A 221 27.17 9.99 -25.50
CA GLY A 221 27.61 10.84 -26.59
C GLY A 221 29.09 11.29 -26.42
N ARG A 222 29.42 12.39 -27.05
CA ARG A 222 30.72 13.06 -26.90
C ARG A 222 30.50 14.56 -26.95
N GLN A 223 30.93 15.26 -25.90
CA GLN A 223 30.84 16.72 -25.83
C GLN A 223 31.68 17.39 -26.90
N ALA A 224 31.18 18.51 -27.43
CA ALA A 224 31.89 19.43 -28.31
C ALA A 224 31.28 20.84 -28.16
N HIS A 225 31.93 21.81 -28.72
CA HIS A 225 31.38 23.17 -28.76
C HIS A 225 30.16 23.22 -29.70
N GLY A 226 29.10 23.92 -29.31
CA GLY A 226 27.83 23.97 -30.06
C GLY A 226 27.95 24.59 -31.47
N SER A 227 29.05 25.35 -31.76
CA SER A 227 29.32 25.88 -33.10
C SER A 227 30.04 24.87 -34.03
N THR A 228 30.55 23.77 -33.49
CA THR A 228 31.23 22.68 -34.23
C THR A 228 30.64 21.32 -33.82
N PRO A 229 29.31 21.11 -33.99
CA PRO A 229 28.61 19.94 -33.47
C PRO A 229 29.08 18.65 -34.12
N GLU A 230 29.63 18.70 -35.30
CA GLU A 230 30.23 17.55 -36.04
C GLU A 230 31.43 16.93 -35.33
N GLN A 231 32.09 17.66 -34.42
CA GLN A 231 33.18 17.14 -33.58
C GLN A 231 32.65 16.38 -32.35
N GLY A 232 31.36 16.49 -32.06
CA GLY A 232 30.68 15.81 -30.97
C GLY A 232 29.83 14.62 -31.41
N ILE A 233 29.16 14.06 -30.44
CA ILE A 233 28.07 13.07 -30.61
C ILE A 233 26.96 13.45 -29.66
N ASN A 234 25.84 13.88 -30.21
CA ASN A 234 24.76 14.40 -29.42
C ASN A 234 23.92 13.26 -28.78
N ALA A 235 24.06 13.10 -27.46
CA ALA A 235 23.33 12.07 -26.70
C ALA A 235 21.81 12.27 -26.71
N ILE A 236 21.33 13.53 -26.81
CA ILE A 236 19.89 13.83 -26.89
C ILE A 236 19.31 13.27 -28.19
N TYR A 237 19.98 13.42 -29.32
CA TYR A 237 19.50 12.87 -30.61
C TYR A 237 19.46 11.34 -30.60
N ARG A 238 20.46 10.70 -29.99
CA ARG A 238 20.46 9.24 -29.78
C ARG A 238 19.30 8.80 -28.91
N MET A 239 19.08 9.50 -27.78
CA MET A 239 17.97 9.19 -26.88
C MET A 239 16.61 9.43 -27.56
N ALA A 240 16.45 10.50 -28.31
CA ALA A 240 15.22 10.76 -29.07
C ALA A 240 14.88 9.63 -30.06
N SER A 241 15.89 9.05 -30.71
CA SER A 241 15.72 7.89 -31.58
C SER A 241 15.27 6.66 -30.78
N LEU A 242 15.87 6.41 -29.62
CA LEU A 242 15.47 5.30 -28.73
C LEU A 242 14.04 5.48 -28.18
N VAL A 243 13.67 6.69 -27.76
CA VAL A 243 12.32 6.98 -27.25
C VAL A 243 11.25 6.64 -28.30
N ARG A 244 11.50 6.92 -29.57
CA ARG A 244 10.58 6.55 -30.66
C ARG A 244 10.44 5.05 -30.87
N GLU A 245 11.51 4.30 -30.65
CA GLU A 245 11.45 2.83 -30.69
C GLU A 245 10.75 2.26 -29.46
N LEU A 246 10.98 2.82 -28.27
CA LEU A 246 10.27 2.44 -27.03
C LEU A 246 8.77 2.74 -27.11
N GLU A 247 8.35 3.84 -27.75
CA GLU A 247 6.93 4.18 -27.96
C GLU A 247 6.22 3.10 -28.80
N ARG A 248 6.95 2.43 -29.71
CA ARG A 248 6.40 1.38 -30.58
C ARG A 248 6.61 -0.03 -30.04
N LEU A 249 7.34 -0.14 -28.96
CA LEU A 249 7.68 -1.45 -28.39
C LEU A 249 6.41 -2.15 -27.91
N VAL A 250 6.15 -3.32 -28.50
CA VAL A 250 5.12 -4.24 -28.01
C VAL A 250 5.86 -5.32 -27.21
N LEU A 251 5.64 -5.35 -25.92
CA LEU A 251 6.22 -6.36 -25.05
C LEU A 251 5.62 -7.74 -25.39
N ASP A 252 6.46 -8.77 -25.37
CA ASP A 252 6.06 -10.16 -25.49
C ASP A 252 5.67 -10.68 -24.09
N TYR A 253 4.39 -10.99 -23.91
CA TYR A 253 3.80 -11.44 -22.66
C TYR A 253 2.55 -12.28 -22.92
N THR A 254 2.13 -13.05 -21.91
CA THR A 254 0.81 -13.67 -21.90
C THR A 254 -0.15 -12.78 -21.10
N PRO A 255 -1.31 -12.36 -21.66
CA PRO A 255 -2.30 -11.60 -20.91
C PRO A 255 -2.76 -12.35 -19.66
N HIS A 256 -2.80 -11.64 -18.53
CA HIS A 256 -3.24 -12.23 -17.27
C HIS A 256 -4.74 -12.02 -17.09
N ALA A 257 -5.46 -13.03 -16.61
CA ALA A 257 -6.93 -13.01 -16.53
C ALA A 257 -7.48 -11.87 -15.68
N VAL A 258 -6.78 -11.50 -14.62
CA VAL A 258 -7.21 -10.47 -13.65
C VAL A 258 -6.43 -9.16 -13.85
N LEU A 259 -5.11 -9.21 -14.06
CA LEU A 259 -4.25 -8.02 -14.20
C LEU A 259 -4.18 -7.45 -15.63
N GLY A 260 -4.72 -8.17 -16.62
CA GLY A 260 -4.69 -7.75 -18.01
C GLY A 260 -3.30 -7.76 -18.62
N ILE A 261 -2.81 -6.59 -19.04
CA ILE A 261 -1.57 -6.40 -19.80
C ILE A 261 -0.53 -5.61 -19.00
N PRO A 262 0.77 -5.78 -19.26
CA PRO A 262 1.80 -4.90 -18.72
C PRO A 262 1.66 -3.48 -19.28
N THR A 263 2.25 -2.50 -18.60
CA THR A 263 2.34 -1.12 -19.08
C THR A 263 3.79 -0.66 -19.08
N LEU A 264 4.14 0.24 -20.01
CA LEU A 264 5.42 0.91 -20.07
C LEU A 264 5.17 2.42 -20.13
N ASN A 265 5.70 3.14 -19.16
CA ASN A 265 5.67 4.60 -19.09
C ASN A 265 7.10 5.16 -19.07
N LEU A 266 7.39 6.11 -19.95
CA LEU A 266 8.60 6.93 -19.86
C LEU A 266 8.24 8.15 -19.00
N GLY A 267 8.66 8.12 -17.72
CA GLY A 267 8.30 9.13 -16.73
C GLY A 267 9.22 10.35 -16.72
N GLU A 268 10.51 10.14 -17.02
CA GLU A 268 11.52 11.18 -16.93
C GLU A 268 12.52 11.12 -18.08
N ILE A 269 12.99 12.31 -18.51
CA ILE A 269 14.09 12.46 -19.46
C ILE A 269 14.96 13.66 -19.08
N HIS A 270 16.27 13.45 -18.99
CA HIS A 270 17.24 14.47 -18.62
C HIS A 270 18.45 14.44 -19.58
N GLY A 271 18.83 15.60 -20.12
CA GLY A 271 20.00 15.69 -21.02
C GLY A 271 20.42 17.10 -21.35
N GLY A 272 21.73 17.29 -21.47
CA GLY A 272 22.34 18.60 -21.78
C GLY A 272 22.54 19.48 -20.55
N ALA A 273 23.63 20.28 -20.58
CA ALA A 273 23.99 21.22 -19.51
C ALA A 273 23.83 22.68 -19.92
N ALA A 274 24.08 22.99 -21.21
CA ALA A 274 23.97 24.34 -21.76
C ALA A 274 23.73 24.30 -23.28
N PRO A 275 23.04 25.33 -23.86
CA PRO A 275 22.72 25.34 -25.30
C PRO A 275 23.95 25.39 -26.24
N ASN A 276 25.09 25.87 -25.77
CA ASN A 276 26.35 25.98 -26.53
C ASN A 276 27.28 24.78 -26.39
N ILE A 277 26.80 23.66 -25.82
CA ILE A 277 27.57 22.43 -25.64
C ILE A 277 26.79 21.28 -26.28
N VAL A 278 27.45 20.45 -27.10
CA VAL A 278 26.88 19.18 -27.57
C VAL A 278 26.74 18.22 -26.35
N PRO A 279 25.54 17.71 -26.01
CA PRO A 279 25.34 16.85 -24.85
C PRO A 279 26.11 15.53 -24.95
N GLY A 280 26.92 15.25 -23.93
CA GLY A 280 27.67 13.97 -23.82
C GLY A 280 26.86 12.83 -23.20
N GLU A 281 25.73 13.16 -22.55
CA GLU A 281 24.86 12.18 -21.89
C GLU A 281 23.41 12.61 -21.95
N CYS A 282 22.50 11.62 -22.06
CA CYS A 282 21.07 11.80 -21.88
C CYS A 282 20.47 10.56 -21.23
N THR A 283 19.68 10.74 -20.19
CA THR A 283 19.12 9.64 -19.36
C THR A 283 17.60 9.68 -19.36
N ILE A 284 16.98 8.52 -19.40
CA ILE A 284 15.54 8.33 -19.20
C ILE A 284 15.28 7.36 -18.05
N HIS A 285 14.11 7.49 -17.41
CA HIS A 285 13.58 6.53 -16.47
C HIS A 285 12.25 5.98 -16.99
N LEU A 286 12.14 4.65 -17.01
CA LEU A 286 10.94 3.90 -17.38
C LEU A 286 10.32 3.32 -16.11
N ASP A 287 9.01 3.50 -15.93
CA ASP A 287 8.16 2.72 -15.00
C ASP A 287 7.40 1.67 -15.82
N ILE A 288 7.66 0.41 -15.54
CA ILE A 288 7.04 -0.71 -16.25
C ILE A 288 6.27 -1.55 -15.24
N ARG A 289 4.94 -1.68 -15.45
CA ARG A 289 4.11 -2.56 -14.63
C ARG A 289 4.03 -3.91 -15.30
N THR A 290 4.44 -4.97 -14.57
CA THR A 290 4.54 -6.33 -15.08
C THR A 290 3.37 -7.19 -14.63
N VAL A 291 3.14 -8.29 -15.34
CA VAL A 291 2.13 -9.32 -15.00
C VAL A 291 2.83 -10.67 -14.80
N PRO A 292 2.23 -11.63 -14.09
CA PRO A 292 2.77 -12.97 -13.94
C PRO A 292 3.18 -13.58 -15.29
N GLY A 293 4.37 -14.17 -15.35
CA GLY A 293 4.98 -14.70 -16.58
C GLY A 293 5.93 -13.76 -17.30
N LEU A 294 5.84 -12.44 -17.09
CA LEU A 294 6.85 -11.48 -17.58
C LEU A 294 7.95 -11.31 -16.54
N THR A 295 8.98 -12.15 -16.62
CA THR A 295 10.10 -12.12 -15.68
C THR A 295 11.05 -10.94 -15.93
N ARG A 296 11.83 -10.56 -14.91
CA ARG A 296 12.88 -9.54 -15.02
C ARG A 296 13.82 -9.83 -16.22
N GLN A 297 14.30 -11.06 -16.32
CA GLN A 297 15.22 -11.46 -17.40
C GLN A 297 14.57 -11.31 -18.79
N SER A 298 13.30 -11.70 -18.94
CA SER A 298 12.56 -11.55 -20.20
C SER A 298 12.38 -10.08 -20.56
N LEU A 299 11.99 -9.24 -19.60
CA LEU A 299 11.82 -7.81 -19.82
C LEU A 299 13.14 -7.13 -20.23
N GLU A 300 14.21 -7.36 -19.46
CA GLU A 300 15.53 -6.81 -19.77
C GLU A 300 16.01 -7.25 -21.17
N HIS A 301 15.78 -8.50 -21.56
CA HIS A 301 16.11 -9.00 -22.89
C HIS A 301 15.34 -8.29 -24.01
N GLN A 302 14.05 -8.05 -23.81
CA GLN A 302 13.20 -7.35 -24.79
C GLN A 302 13.64 -5.88 -24.95
N LEU A 303 13.93 -5.19 -23.84
CA LEU A 303 14.47 -3.83 -23.88
C LEU A 303 15.85 -3.79 -24.54
N GLN A 304 16.73 -4.75 -24.24
CA GLN A 304 18.05 -4.84 -24.88
C GLN A 304 17.95 -5.03 -26.39
N LYS A 305 16.99 -5.81 -26.89
CA LYS A 305 16.71 -5.93 -28.33
C LYS A 305 16.33 -4.59 -28.96
N CYS A 306 15.54 -3.78 -28.23
CA CYS A 306 15.17 -2.44 -28.67
C CYS A 306 16.41 -1.52 -28.75
N LEU A 307 17.28 -1.56 -27.74
CA LEU A 307 18.50 -0.75 -27.69
C LEU A 307 19.43 -1.02 -28.87
N VAL A 308 19.61 -2.29 -29.29
CA VAL A 308 20.53 -2.64 -30.39
C VAL A 308 20.01 -2.27 -31.78
N GLN A 309 18.74 -1.89 -31.91
CA GLN A 309 18.16 -1.40 -33.17
C GLN A 309 18.46 0.08 -33.41
N VAL A 310 18.90 0.79 -32.38
CA VAL A 310 19.21 2.23 -32.47
C VAL A 310 20.71 2.42 -32.50
N ASP A 311 21.20 3.23 -33.48
CA ASP A 311 22.60 3.59 -33.54
C ASP A 311 23.04 4.37 -32.30
N GLY A 312 24.00 3.84 -31.57
CA GLY A 312 24.53 4.47 -30.38
C GLY A 312 25.01 3.51 -29.32
N SER A 313 25.61 4.08 -28.28
CA SER A 313 25.97 3.38 -27.04
C SER A 313 24.99 3.73 -25.96
N PHE A 314 24.35 2.69 -25.41
CA PHE A 314 23.37 2.82 -24.31
C PHE A 314 23.82 1.94 -23.15
N ARG A 315 23.62 2.45 -21.94
CA ARG A 315 23.73 1.67 -20.69
C ARG A 315 22.33 1.54 -20.08
N MET A 316 21.91 0.32 -19.83
CA MET A 316 20.63 0.02 -19.15
C MET A 316 20.93 -0.53 -17.76
N GLU A 317 20.14 -0.10 -16.79
CA GLU A 317 20.24 -0.51 -15.40
C GLU A 317 18.85 -0.63 -14.79
N THR A 318 18.56 -1.77 -14.18
CA THR A 318 17.34 -1.97 -13.40
C THR A 318 17.56 -1.40 -12.00
N ILE A 319 16.89 -0.28 -11.71
CA ILE A 319 16.99 0.43 -10.42
C ILE A 319 16.21 -0.31 -9.34
N SER A 320 14.99 -0.74 -9.69
CA SER A 320 14.16 -1.54 -8.78
C SER A 320 13.38 -2.59 -9.55
N TRP A 321 13.04 -3.67 -8.86
CA TRP A 321 12.21 -4.75 -9.37
C TRP A 321 11.33 -5.29 -8.23
N SER A 322 10.03 -5.36 -8.46
CA SER A 322 9.07 -6.03 -7.60
C SER A 322 8.29 -7.05 -8.42
N GLU A 323 8.20 -8.27 -7.95
CA GLU A 323 7.46 -9.34 -8.62
C GLU A 323 5.95 -9.07 -8.60
N PRO A 324 5.20 -9.43 -9.66
CA PRO A 324 3.75 -9.51 -9.60
C PRO A 324 3.34 -10.71 -8.76
N HIS A 325 2.15 -10.64 -8.15
CA HIS A 325 1.59 -11.79 -7.46
C HIS A 325 0.14 -12.06 -7.86
N GLN A 326 -0.33 -13.26 -7.55
CA GLN A 326 -1.73 -13.68 -7.64
C GLN A 326 -2.03 -14.68 -6.54
N LEU A 327 -3.12 -14.45 -5.81
CA LEU A 327 -3.76 -15.40 -4.92
C LEU A 327 -4.90 -16.11 -5.65
N ASP A 328 -5.17 -17.37 -5.27
CA ASP A 328 -6.35 -18.07 -5.77
C ASP A 328 -7.63 -17.29 -5.38
N PRO A 329 -8.43 -16.83 -6.36
CA PRO A 329 -9.66 -16.10 -6.07
C PRO A 329 -10.73 -16.92 -5.33
N ASP A 330 -10.57 -18.24 -5.23
CA ASP A 330 -11.41 -19.12 -4.40
C ASP A 330 -10.75 -19.49 -3.04
N ASN A 331 -9.78 -18.69 -2.60
CA ASN A 331 -9.15 -18.84 -1.29
C ASN A 331 -10.18 -18.66 -0.14
N GLU A 332 -9.91 -19.29 1.00
CA GLU A 332 -10.82 -19.25 2.16
C GLU A 332 -11.07 -17.83 2.70
N VAL A 333 -10.09 -16.92 2.65
CA VAL A 333 -10.26 -15.52 3.05
C VAL A 333 -11.25 -14.81 2.13
N VAL A 334 -11.10 -15.02 0.81
CA VAL A 334 -12.02 -14.46 -0.20
C VAL A 334 -13.44 -14.98 0.03
N ARG A 335 -13.61 -16.29 0.22
CA ARG A 335 -14.93 -16.88 0.52
C ARG A 335 -15.53 -16.33 1.81
N ALA A 336 -14.75 -16.17 2.86
CA ALA A 336 -15.21 -15.62 4.13
C ALA A 336 -15.70 -14.16 3.98
N ILE A 337 -14.95 -13.34 3.25
CA ILE A 337 -15.35 -11.96 2.91
C ILE A 337 -16.66 -11.97 2.12
N GLN A 338 -16.71 -12.72 1.03
CA GLN A 338 -17.87 -12.78 0.13
C GLN A 338 -19.15 -13.22 0.85
N ASN A 339 -19.07 -14.27 1.67
CA ASN A 339 -20.24 -14.82 2.35
C ASN A 339 -20.76 -13.86 3.44
N ASN A 340 -19.88 -13.22 4.21
CA ASN A 340 -20.30 -12.28 5.23
C ASN A 340 -20.82 -10.97 4.63
N SER A 341 -20.22 -10.46 3.56
CA SER A 341 -20.68 -9.28 2.83
C SER A 341 -22.06 -9.52 2.20
N LEU A 342 -22.28 -10.69 1.56
CA LEU A 342 -23.58 -11.04 1.01
C LEU A 342 -24.67 -11.05 2.10
N ASN A 343 -24.37 -11.64 3.24
CA ASN A 343 -25.33 -11.77 4.34
C ASN A 343 -25.64 -10.43 5.05
N LEU A 344 -24.66 -9.53 5.14
CA LEU A 344 -24.79 -8.27 5.87
C LEU A 344 -25.16 -7.10 4.96
N LEU A 345 -24.51 -6.99 3.79
CA LEU A 345 -24.63 -5.84 2.89
C LEU A 345 -25.48 -6.11 1.64
N GLY A 346 -25.85 -7.39 1.41
CA GLY A 346 -26.69 -7.79 0.29
C GLY A 346 -25.95 -7.88 -1.07
N PHE A 347 -24.63 -7.80 -1.09
CA PHE A 347 -23.83 -8.00 -2.29
C PHE A 347 -22.62 -8.91 -2.01
N ARG A 348 -22.14 -9.56 -3.06
CA ARG A 348 -20.94 -10.41 -3.01
C ARG A 348 -19.76 -9.65 -3.65
N PRO A 349 -18.71 -9.31 -2.90
CA PRO A 349 -17.54 -8.67 -3.46
C PRO A 349 -16.86 -9.53 -4.54
N GLU A 350 -16.35 -8.87 -5.59
CA GLU A 350 -15.72 -9.55 -6.71
C GLU A 350 -14.19 -9.50 -6.59
N PRO A 351 -13.49 -10.62 -6.82
CA PRO A 351 -12.03 -10.61 -6.96
C PRO A 351 -11.61 -9.74 -8.14
N PHE A 352 -10.60 -8.90 -7.94
CA PHE A 352 -10.01 -8.07 -8.98
C PHE A 352 -8.49 -8.01 -8.81
N GLY A 353 -7.81 -7.32 -9.72
CA GLY A 353 -6.38 -7.07 -9.65
C GLY A 353 -6.05 -5.61 -9.86
N MET A 354 -5.09 -5.11 -9.09
CA MET A 354 -4.68 -3.71 -9.15
C MET A 354 -3.32 -3.50 -9.80
N GLY A 355 -3.13 -2.27 -10.30
CA GLY A 355 -1.87 -1.86 -10.93
C GLY A 355 -0.80 -1.40 -9.94
N GLY A 356 -1.19 -1.10 -8.71
CA GLY A 356 -0.33 -0.69 -7.61
C GLY A 356 0.22 -1.86 -6.81
N GLY A 357 0.61 -1.59 -5.56
CA GLY A 357 1.04 -2.60 -4.60
C GLY A 357 0.70 -2.14 -3.19
N THR A 358 0.32 -3.10 -2.36
CA THR A 358 0.05 -2.92 -0.93
C THR A 358 0.87 -3.93 -0.12
N PHE A 359 0.72 -3.92 1.19
CA PHE A 359 1.29 -4.97 2.04
C PHE A 359 0.83 -6.39 1.65
N ALA A 360 -0.31 -6.53 0.95
CA ALA A 360 -0.79 -7.83 0.49
C ALA A 360 0.21 -8.50 -0.48
N LYS A 361 0.87 -7.72 -1.34
CA LYS A 361 1.92 -8.23 -2.24
C LYS A 361 3.06 -8.87 -1.46
N THR A 362 3.64 -8.12 -0.52
CA THR A 362 4.77 -8.59 0.29
C THR A 362 4.43 -9.87 1.04
N LEU A 363 3.22 -9.93 1.62
CA LEU A 363 2.72 -11.12 2.32
C LEU A 363 2.55 -12.32 1.37
N ASN A 364 1.93 -12.12 0.20
CA ASN A 364 1.75 -13.19 -0.77
C ASN A 364 3.08 -13.73 -1.32
N LEU A 365 4.05 -12.84 -1.59
CA LEU A 365 5.41 -13.24 -2.00
C LEU A 365 6.15 -14.01 -0.91
N ALA A 366 5.81 -13.78 0.37
CA ALA A 366 6.30 -14.57 1.51
C ALA A 366 5.50 -15.86 1.75
N GLY A 367 4.52 -16.20 0.91
CA GLY A 367 3.70 -17.42 1.01
C GLY A 367 2.54 -17.33 1.99
N ILE A 368 2.13 -16.12 2.38
CA ILE A 368 0.99 -15.86 3.28
C ILE A 368 -0.21 -15.43 2.41
N ALA A 369 -1.34 -16.11 2.58
CA ALA A 369 -2.55 -15.79 1.82
C ALA A 369 -3.14 -14.43 2.26
N ALA A 370 -2.83 -13.38 1.52
CA ALA A 370 -3.23 -12.01 1.82
C ALA A 370 -4.11 -11.44 0.71
N VAL A 371 -5.13 -10.69 1.10
CA VAL A 371 -6.01 -9.94 0.20
C VAL A 371 -6.04 -8.47 0.59
N GLY A 372 -6.14 -7.60 -0.40
CA GLY A 372 -6.55 -6.23 -0.18
C GLY A 372 -8.07 -6.16 -0.12
N TRP A 373 -8.65 -5.60 0.95
CA TRP A 373 -10.08 -5.40 1.06
C TRP A 373 -10.43 -4.42 2.17
N GLY A 374 -11.10 -3.33 1.82
CA GLY A 374 -11.40 -2.25 2.75
C GLY A 374 -12.60 -1.40 2.37
N PRO A 375 -12.99 -0.48 3.27
CA PRO A 375 -14.02 0.51 3.02
C PRO A 375 -13.49 1.68 2.20
N GLY A 376 -14.39 2.50 1.66
CA GLY A 376 -14.10 3.75 0.98
C GLY A 376 -13.96 3.65 -0.52
N SER A 377 -13.84 4.81 -1.17
CA SER A 377 -13.81 4.94 -2.62
C SER A 377 -12.41 5.08 -3.16
N GLU A 378 -12.07 4.35 -4.23
CA GLU A 378 -10.81 4.48 -4.97
C GLU A 378 -10.52 5.93 -5.41
N ASN A 379 -11.57 6.71 -5.69
CA ASN A 379 -11.43 8.10 -6.13
C ASN A 379 -11.03 9.07 -5.01
N ALA A 380 -10.92 8.62 -3.76
CA ALA A 380 -10.60 9.46 -2.61
C ALA A 380 -9.15 9.26 -2.11
N PHE A 381 -8.37 8.33 -2.71
CA PHE A 381 -6.96 8.12 -2.36
C PHE A 381 -6.07 9.26 -2.86
N HIS A 382 -5.19 9.74 -2.00
CA HIS A 382 -4.14 10.74 -2.30
C HIS A 382 -4.64 12.07 -2.88
N VAL A 383 -5.96 12.32 -2.88
CA VAL A 383 -6.55 13.57 -3.38
C VAL A 383 -6.65 14.64 -2.30
N THR A 384 -6.83 15.88 -2.73
CA THR A 384 -7.26 16.99 -1.86
C THR A 384 -8.69 16.73 -1.37
N ASP A 385 -8.96 17.07 -0.12
CA ASP A 385 -10.23 16.77 0.55
C ASP A 385 -10.56 15.26 0.57
N GLU A 386 -9.54 14.43 0.83
CA GLU A 386 -9.71 12.99 1.10
C GLU A 386 -10.86 12.77 2.09
N TRP A 387 -11.70 11.79 1.80
CA TRP A 387 -12.94 11.56 2.55
C TRP A 387 -13.25 10.10 2.80
N MET A 388 -14.01 9.84 3.88
CA MET A 388 -14.48 8.51 4.27
C MET A 388 -15.88 8.56 4.86
N GLU A 389 -16.78 7.70 4.41
CA GLU A 389 -18.09 7.52 5.05
C GLU A 389 -17.94 6.78 6.38
N ILE A 390 -18.36 7.41 7.49
CA ILE A 390 -18.29 6.81 8.83
C ILE A 390 -19.08 5.51 8.90
N ARG A 391 -20.22 5.44 8.17
CA ARG A 391 -21.05 4.24 8.10
C ARG A 391 -20.27 3.04 7.55
N GLN A 392 -19.46 3.23 6.51
CA GLN A 392 -18.66 2.16 5.93
C GLN A 392 -17.61 1.63 6.92
N LEU A 393 -16.98 2.51 7.72
CA LEU A 393 -16.03 2.07 8.75
C LEU A 393 -16.70 1.19 9.81
N VAL A 394 -17.94 1.52 10.20
CA VAL A 394 -18.71 0.70 11.16
C VAL A 394 -19.12 -0.63 10.58
N ASP A 395 -19.61 -0.65 9.34
CA ASP A 395 -19.99 -1.88 8.65
C ASP A 395 -18.75 -2.77 8.39
N PHE A 396 -17.62 -2.18 8.04
CA PHE A 396 -16.34 -2.85 7.91
C PHE A 396 -15.89 -3.49 9.24
N ALA A 397 -15.94 -2.76 10.36
CA ALA A 397 -15.60 -3.29 11.67
C ALA A 397 -16.44 -4.51 12.04
N LEU A 398 -17.75 -4.51 11.75
CA LEU A 398 -18.62 -5.67 11.95
C LEU A 398 -18.20 -6.84 11.05
N LEU A 399 -17.96 -6.57 9.76
CA LEU A 399 -17.54 -7.61 8.82
C LEU A 399 -16.22 -8.25 9.25
N ILE A 400 -15.24 -7.45 9.68
CA ILE A 400 -13.97 -7.95 10.23
C ILE A 400 -14.22 -8.88 11.43
N CYS A 401 -15.12 -8.53 12.34
CA CYS A 401 -15.46 -9.41 13.46
C CYS A 401 -16.07 -10.75 12.99
N LEU A 402 -16.97 -10.71 12.00
CA LEU A 402 -17.64 -11.91 11.46
C LEU A 402 -16.65 -12.80 10.68
N ILE A 403 -15.81 -12.20 9.87
CA ILE A 403 -14.77 -12.89 9.08
C ILE A 403 -13.71 -13.52 10.00
N SER A 404 -13.23 -12.76 11.00
CA SER A 404 -12.30 -13.28 12.00
C SER A 404 -12.90 -14.47 12.76
N TRP A 405 -14.18 -14.39 13.07
CA TRP A 405 -14.90 -15.51 13.69
C TRP A 405 -14.88 -16.76 12.80
N ASP A 406 -15.18 -16.62 11.49
CA ASP A 406 -15.23 -17.76 10.57
C ASP A 406 -13.87 -18.40 10.35
N LEU A 407 -12.82 -17.61 10.24
CA LEU A 407 -11.48 -18.11 9.94
C LEU A 407 -10.73 -18.66 11.17
N LEU A 408 -11.14 -18.24 12.39
CA LEU A 408 -10.40 -18.58 13.60
C LEU A 408 -11.15 -19.52 14.56
N THR A 409 -12.37 -19.98 14.21
CA THR A 409 -13.14 -20.95 15.00
C THR A 409 -13.42 -22.23 14.24
#